data_0c881512a815eb7bcd265b51c482fc9e
#
_entry.id   0c881512a815eb7bcd265b51c482fc9e
#
_cell.length_a   1.000
_cell.length_b   1.000
_cell.length_c   1.000
_cell.angle_alpha   90.00
_cell.angle_beta   90.00
_cell.angle_gamma   90.00
#
_symmetry.space_group_name_H-M   'P 1'
#
loop_
_entity.id
_entity.type
_entity.pdbx_description
1 polymer ?
#
loop_
_entity_poly.entity_id
_entity_poly.type
_entity_poly.pdbx_seq_one_letter_code
_entity_poly.pdbx_strand_id
1 'polypeptide(L)'
;MKKTSKSGKTRWHILLGKLLQELLEPLGITVYTEFSVMAAAPRADILLIRKKHREWTEAQLRFLPDGIRDSRAEHILIEFKYTESVTRKTFRQILGYETFYIQSHNLTESDVQSFVITAKTPDEAVLKDIGYFPSGKKGVHRHDFWMLEKIPLICLNELTDEPHNAFVKCFASRKKEKMAAFGTLRRMGFENLRMQVQWLAQGLLRYWFSEKGGYMETAELTPEKVMEMGKMWADLILSGLSAEEVLSRYKPEEVLSRYKPEEVLSRYKPEERLQGLTEEEIEAYLLKIKKKKKIKKSK
;
A
#
# COMPACT_ATOMS: atom_id res chain seq x y z
N MET A 1 -38.74 16.90 -18.17
CA MET A 1 -37.78 15.79 -18.27
C MET A 1 -36.78 15.93 -17.12
N LYS A 2 -36.92 15.09 -16.06
CA LYS A 2 -35.96 15.06 -14.96
C LYS A 2 -34.75 14.24 -15.41
N LYS A 3 -33.58 14.88 -15.55
CA LYS A 3 -32.30 14.19 -15.69
C LYS A 3 -31.98 13.53 -14.34
N THR A 4 -32.17 12.22 -14.25
CA THR A 4 -31.62 11.40 -13.15
C THR A 4 -30.11 11.39 -13.31
N SER A 5 -29.40 12.10 -12.46
CA SER A 5 -27.95 11.98 -12.32
C SER A 5 -27.67 10.56 -11.84
N LYS A 6 -27.06 9.73 -12.67
CA LYS A 6 -26.47 8.46 -12.22
C LYS A 6 -25.37 8.82 -11.22
N SER A 7 -25.56 8.52 -9.94
CA SER A 7 -24.49 8.58 -8.96
C SER A 7 -23.36 7.64 -9.43
N GLY A 8 -22.15 8.16 -9.58
CA GLY A 8 -20.99 7.38 -9.98
C GLY A 8 -20.74 6.27 -8.95
N LYS A 9 -20.77 5.02 -9.38
CA LYS A 9 -20.47 3.86 -8.54
C LYS A 9 -18.97 3.87 -8.24
N THR A 10 -18.58 3.87 -6.97
CA THR A 10 -17.17 3.79 -6.56
C THR A 10 -16.52 2.53 -7.14
N ARG A 11 -15.38 2.70 -7.80
CA ARG A 11 -14.58 1.62 -8.37
C ARG A 11 -13.53 1.16 -7.35
N TRP A 12 -13.92 0.28 -6.46
CA TRP A 12 -13.13 -0.18 -5.32
C TRP A 12 -11.81 -0.86 -5.73
N HIS A 13 -11.79 -1.55 -6.88
CA HIS A 13 -10.59 -2.18 -7.41
C HIS A 13 -9.50 -1.14 -7.76
N ILE A 14 -9.87 0.06 -8.19
CA ILE A 14 -8.90 1.14 -8.45
C ILE A 14 -8.24 1.60 -7.15
N LEU A 15 -9.00 1.72 -6.05
CA LEU A 15 -8.43 2.08 -4.75
C LEU A 15 -7.47 1.00 -4.24
N LEU A 16 -7.85 -0.26 -4.33
CA LEU A 16 -6.98 -1.39 -3.98
C LEU A 16 -5.74 -1.41 -4.88
N GLY A 17 -5.94 -1.25 -6.19
CA GLY A 17 -4.85 -1.21 -7.15
C GLY A 17 -3.87 -0.07 -6.88
N LYS A 18 -4.36 1.13 -6.53
CA LYS A 18 -3.49 2.24 -6.14
C LYS A 18 -2.67 1.93 -4.89
N LEU A 19 -3.27 1.31 -3.89
CA LEU A 19 -2.53 0.86 -2.72
C LEU A 19 -1.40 -0.11 -3.10
N LEU A 20 -1.72 -1.11 -3.94
CA LEU A 20 -0.73 -2.08 -4.39
C LEU A 20 0.37 -1.44 -5.24
N GLN A 21 0.06 -0.46 -6.08
CA GLN A 21 1.06 0.33 -6.82
C GLN A 21 2.05 0.99 -5.87
N GLU A 22 1.56 1.72 -4.88
CA GLU A 22 2.42 2.43 -3.92
C GLU A 22 3.30 1.49 -3.09
N LEU A 23 2.82 0.27 -2.83
CA LEU A 23 3.56 -0.73 -2.04
C LEU A 23 4.58 -1.51 -2.87
N LEU A 24 4.25 -1.88 -4.11
CA LEU A 24 4.96 -2.90 -4.85
C LEU A 24 5.84 -2.36 -5.99
N GLU A 25 5.47 -1.23 -6.61
CA GLU A 25 6.29 -0.64 -7.69
C GLU A 25 7.70 -0.26 -7.24
N PRO A 26 7.92 0.26 -6.00
CA PRO A 26 9.27 0.49 -5.50
C PRO A 26 10.12 -0.77 -5.35
N LEU A 27 9.45 -1.92 -5.24
CA LEU A 27 10.09 -3.23 -5.11
C LEU A 27 10.28 -3.95 -6.46
N GLY A 28 10.10 -3.22 -7.58
CA GLY A 28 10.31 -3.73 -8.92
C GLY A 28 9.15 -4.56 -9.48
N ILE A 29 7.94 -4.42 -8.90
CA ILE A 29 6.71 -5.02 -9.42
C ILE A 29 5.92 -3.94 -10.14
N THR A 30 5.50 -4.20 -11.38
CA THR A 30 4.60 -3.28 -12.08
C THR A 30 3.15 -3.65 -11.75
N VAL A 31 2.36 -2.67 -11.36
CA VAL A 31 0.94 -2.84 -11.02
C VAL A 31 0.10 -2.06 -12.03
N TYR A 32 -0.82 -2.75 -12.69
CA TYR A 32 -1.79 -2.15 -13.60
C TYR A 32 -3.20 -2.31 -13.05
N THR A 33 -3.99 -1.26 -13.08
CA THR A 33 -5.43 -1.28 -12.82
C THR A 33 -6.19 -1.17 -14.14
N GLU A 34 -7.35 -1.83 -14.26
CA GLU A 34 -8.18 -1.84 -15.47
C GLU A 34 -7.40 -2.18 -16.75
N PHE A 35 -6.44 -3.11 -16.65
CA PHE A 35 -5.63 -3.54 -17.78
C PHE A 35 -6.49 -4.18 -18.87
N SER A 36 -6.36 -3.71 -20.12
CA SER A 36 -7.12 -4.25 -21.26
C SER A 36 -6.49 -5.56 -21.73
N VAL A 37 -7.23 -6.66 -21.57
CA VAL A 37 -6.79 -8.01 -21.98
C VAL A 37 -6.88 -8.20 -23.49
N MET A 38 -7.78 -7.47 -24.17
CA MET A 38 -7.95 -7.47 -25.62
C MET A 38 -8.21 -6.05 -26.13
N ALA A 39 -8.00 -5.79 -27.44
CA ALA A 39 -8.09 -4.44 -28.04
C ALA A 39 -9.47 -3.74 -27.93
N ALA A 40 -10.57 -4.51 -27.76
CA ALA A 40 -11.94 -3.99 -27.59
C ALA A 40 -12.69 -4.70 -26.45
N ALA A 41 -11.98 -5.15 -25.43
CA ALA A 41 -12.45 -6.29 -24.70
C ALA A 41 -12.30 -6.22 -23.21
N PRO A 42 -12.56 -7.35 -22.54
CA PRO A 42 -12.66 -7.42 -21.09
C PRO A 42 -11.37 -6.94 -20.43
N ARG A 43 -11.53 -6.24 -19.31
CA ARG A 43 -10.44 -5.69 -18.52
C ARG A 43 -10.32 -6.50 -17.24
N ALA A 44 -9.13 -7.01 -16.95
CA ALA A 44 -8.81 -7.52 -15.63
C ALA A 44 -8.75 -6.35 -14.63
N ASP A 45 -9.25 -6.56 -13.42
CA ASP A 45 -9.26 -5.49 -12.40
C ASP A 45 -7.85 -5.06 -12.01
N ILE A 46 -6.95 -6.01 -11.72
CA ILE A 46 -5.56 -5.74 -11.31
C ILE A 46 -4.64 -6.78 -11.94
N LEU A 47 -3.50 -6.34 -12.42
CA LEU A 47 -2.39 -7.17 -12.88
C LEU A 47 -1.12 -6.80 -12.12
N LEU A 48 -0.48 -7.80 -11.50
CA LEU A 48 0.85 -7.66 -10.90
C LEU A 48 1.86 -8.39 -11.80
N ILE A 49 2.97 -7.73 -12.13
CA ILE A 49 4.07 -8.35 -12.89
C ILE A 49 5.35 -8.27 -12.06
N ARG A 50 5.95 -9.42 -11.80
CA ARG A 50 7.24 -9.54 -11.13
C ARG A 50 8.37 -9.45 -12.16
N LYS A 51 9.20 -8.43 -12.08
CA LYS A 51 10.15 -8.06 -13.15
C LYS A 51 11.53 -8.68 -13.06
N LYS A 52 12.03 -9.07 -11.88
CA LYS A 52 13.47 -9.29 -11.69
C LYS A 52 13.87 -10.64 -11.11
N HIS A 53 12.98 -11.36 -10.47
CA HIS A 53 13.28 -12.58 -9.73
C HIS A 53 12.22 -13.64 -9.99
N ARG A 54 12.64 -14.92 -10.04
CA ARG A 54 11.70 -16.04 -10.18
C ARG A 54 10.87 -16.29 -8.91
N GLU A 55 11.34 -15.82 -7.76
CA GLU A 55 10.67 -15.95 -6.47
C GLU A 55 10.41 -14.59 -5.84
N TRP A 56 9.45 -14.52 -4.93
CA TRP A 56 9.20 -13.32 -4.15
C TRP A 56 10.36 -13.04 -3.21
N THR A 57 10.82 -11.81 -3.18
CA THR A 57 11.78 -11.36 -2.17
C THR A 57 11.10 -11.17 -0.81
N GLU A 58 11.86 -11.22 0.28
CA GLU A 58 11.35 -10.94 1.63
C GLU A 58 10.65 -9.57 1.73
N ALA A 59 11.18 -8.56 1.02
CA ALA A 59 10.58 -7.24 0.97
C ALA A 59 9.19 -7.25 0.30
N GLN A 60 9.01 -8.04 -0.77
CA GLN A 60 7.74 -8.19 -1.47
C GLN A 60 6.74 -9.01 -0.64
N LEU A 61 7.19 -10.10 0.01
CA LEU A 61 6.37 -10.96 0.85
C LEU A 61 5.71 -10.23 2.03
N ARG A 62 6.29 -9.11 2.47
CA ARG A 62 5.72 -8.26 3.53
C ARG A 62 4.39 -7.60 3.14
N PHE A 63 4.12 -7.46 1.84
CA PHE A 63 2.97 -6.73 1.32
C PHE A 63 1.99 -7.61 0.54
N LEU A 64 2.31 -8.89 0.35
CA LEU A 64 1.46 -9.83 -0.37
C LEU A 64 0.63 -10.67 0.59
N PRO A 65 -0.71 -10.71 0.43
CA PRO A 65 -1.57 -11.49 1.31
C PRO A 65 -1.40 -12.99 1.12
N ASP A 66 -1.87 -13.75 2.11
CA ASP A 66 -1.98 -15.20 2.00
C ASP A 66 -2.72 -15.59 0.73
N GLY A 67 -2.29 -16.66 0.10
CA GLY A 67 -2.70 -17.08 -1.22
C GLY A 67 -1.80 -16.51 -2.30
N ILE A 68 -1.71 -15.19 -2.46
CA ILE A 68 -0.86 -14.56 -3.50
C ILE A 68 0.63 -14.77 -3.20
N ARG A 69 1.05 -14.61 -1.97
CA ARG A 69 2.46 -14.81 -1.55
C ARG A 69 3.00 -16.20 -1.79
N ASP A 70 2.10 -17.18 -1.95
CA ASP A 70 2.45 -18.59 -2.23
C ASP A 70 2.65 -18.86 -3.72
N SER A 71 2.24 -17.92 -4.58
CA SER A 71 2.34 -18.07 -6.02
C SER A 71 3.79 -18.00 -6.50
N ARG A 72 4.12 -18.86 -7.45
CA ARG A 72 5.39 -18.82 -8.19
C ARG A 72 5.25 -18.15 -9.56
N ALA A 73 4.03 -17.87 -9.99
CA ALA A 73 3.78 -17.23 -11.28
C ALA A 73 4.39 -15.83 -11.33
N GLU A 74 4.86 -15.44 -12.50
CA GLU A 74 5.43 -14.12 -12.75
C GLU A 74 4.35 -13.05 -12.93
N HIS A 75 3.21 -13.45 -13.48
CA HIS A 75 2.06 -12.62 -13.75
C HIS A 75 0.88 -13.04 -12.86
N ILE A 76 0.34 -12.11 -12.09
CA ILE A 76 -0.79 -12.36 -11.19
C ILE A 76 -1.98 -11.52 -11.66
N LEU A 77 -3.05 -12.18 -12.08
CA LEU A 77 -4.33 -11.55 -12.39
C LEU A 77 -5.24 -11.59 -11.16
N ILE A 78 -5.84 -10.45 -10.80
CA ILE A 78 -6.74 -10.35 -9.65
C ILE A 78 -8.08 -9.79 -10.10
N GLU A 79 -9.16 -10.51 -9.79
CA GLU A 79 -10.53 -10.04 -9.88
C GLU A 79 -11.01 -9.66 -8.47
N PHE A 80 -11.42 -8.41 -8.24
CA PHE A 80 -11.80 -7.91 -6.93
C PHE A 80 -13.31 -7.67 -6.80
N LYS A 81 -13.95 -8.40 -5.90
CA LYS A 81 -15.38 -8.29 -5.60
C LYS A 81 -15.60 -7.60 -4.24
N TYR A 82 -15.93 -6.31 -4.26
CA TYR A 82 -16.18 -5.54 -3.03
C TYR A 82 -17.64 -5.62 -2.59
N THR A 83 -18.58 -5.19 -3.42
CA THR A 83 -20.03 -5.19 -3.13
C THR A 83 -20.76 -6.38 -3.74
N GLU A 84 -20.22 -6.96 -4.79
CA GLU A 84 -20.79 -8.06 -5.52
C GLU A 84 -20.51 -9.39 -4.84
N SER A 85 -21.43 -10.35 -4.99
CA SER A 85 -21.20 -11.72 -4.56
C SER A 85 -20.37 -12.47 -5.58
N VAL A 86 -19.55 -13.41 -5.10
CA VAL A 86 -18.83 -14.35 -5.94
C VAL A 86 -19.82 -15.37 -6.51
N THR A 87 -19.72 -15.66 -7.80
CA THR A 87 -20.61 -16.59 -8.51
C THR A 87 -19.82 -17.43 -9.51
N ARG A 88 -20.41 -18.48 -10.06
CA ARG A 88 -19.82 -19.26 -11.17
C ARG A 88 -19.41 -18.36 -12.35
N LYS A 89 -20.16 -17.27 -12.60
CA LYS A 89 -19.83 -16.30 -13.66
C LYS A 89 -18.47 -15.62 -13.39
N THR A 90 -18.17 -15.30 -12.14
CA THR A 90 -16.89 -14.70 -11.74
C THR A 90 -15.71 -15.57 -12.19
N PHE A 91 -15.77 -16.87 -11.93
CA PHE A 91 -14.69 -17.80 -12.29
C PHE A 91 -14.60 -18.05 -13.80
N ARG A 92 -15.71 -18.11 -14.50
CA ARG A 92 -15.69 -18.17 -15.97
C ARG A 92 -15.06 -16.93 -16.59
N GLN A 93 -15.32 -15.76 -16.01
CA GLN A 93 -14.77 -14.49 -16.47
C GLN A 93 -13.26 -14.44 -16.30
N ILE A 94 -12.75 -14.79 -15.11
CA ILE A 94 -11.31 -14.73 -14.86
C ILE A 94 -10.54 -15.81 -15.63
N LEU A 95 -11.12 -17.00 -15.82
CA LEU A 95 -10.56 -18.02 -16.73
C LEU A 95 -10.43 -17.50 -18.17
N GLY A 96 -11.45 -16.80 -18.66
CA GLY A 96 -11.39 -16.15 -19.97
C GLY A 96 -10.27 -15.12 -20.04
N TYR A 97 -10.13 -14.28 -19.00
CA TYR A 97 -9.07 -13.28 -18.94
C TYR A 97 -7.68 -13.92 -18.91
N GLU A 98 -7.48 -14.94 -18.10
CA GLU A 98 -6.23 -15.69 -18.04
C GLU A 98 -5.87 -16.29 -19.39
N THR A 99 -6.81 -16.97 -20.03
CA THR A 99 -6.62 -17.58 -21.35
C THR A 99 -6.20 -16.56 -22.41
N PHE A 100 -6.94 -15.45 -22.52
CA PHE A 100 -6.62 -14.41 -23.51
C PHE A 100 -5.33 -13.67 -23.17
N TYR A 101 -5.04 -13.49 -21.90
CA TYR A 101 -3.80 -12.85 -21.46
C TYR A 101 -2.59 -13.71 -21.84
N ILE A 102 -2.62 -14.99 -21.53
CA ILE A 102 -1.58 -15.97 -21.91
C ILE A 102 -1.34 -15.94 -23.42
N GLN A 103 -2.41 -16.04 -24.22
CA GLN A 103 -2.32 -16.05 -25.68
C GLN A 103 -1.76 -14.73 -26.25
N SER A 104 -2.25 -13.59 -25.75
CA SER A 104 -1.85 -12.28 -26.29
C SER A 104 -0.42 -11.88 -25.95
N HIS A 105 0.16 -12.49 -24.91
CA HIS A 105 1.52 -12.16 -24.44
C HIS A 105 2.53 -13.30 -24.68
N ASN A 106 2.13 -14.38 -25.39
CA ASN A 106 2.95 -15.57 -25.64
C ASN A 106 3.54 -16.18 -24.35
N LEU A 107 2.74 -16.21 -23.29
CA LEU A 107 3.09 -16.78 -21.99
C LEU A 107 2.68 -18.25 -21.92
N THR A 108 3.16 -18.94 -20.88
CA THR A 108 2.73 -20.29 -20.54
C THR A 108 1.78 -20.27 -19.34
N GLU A 109 1.05 -21.36 -19.10
CA GLU A 109 0.18 -21.49 -17.92
C GLU A 109 0.95 -21.41 -16.59
N SER A 110 2.25 -21.71 -16.59
CA SER A 110 3.09 -21.60 -15.40
C SER A 110 3.51 -20.16 -15.09
N ASP A 111 3.45 -19.29 -16.10
CA ASP A 111 3.85 -17.88 -15.95
C ASP A 111 2.73 -17.03 -15.35
N VAL A 112 1.49 -17.49 -15.41
CA VAL A 112 0.30 -16.74 -15.01
C VAL A 112 -0.48 -17.50 -13.93
N GLN A 113 -0.94 -16.78 -12.92
CA GLN A 113 -1.87 -17.28 -11.93
C GLN A 113 -2.94 -16.22 -11.64
N SER A 114 -4.19 -16.66 -11.61
CA SER A 114 -5.34 -15.80 -11.33
C SER A 114 -5.83 -15.98 -9.91
N PHE A 115 -6.39 -14.91 -9.34
CA PHE A 115 -6.99 -14.90 -8.01
C PHE A 115 -8.32 -14.16 -8.03
N VAL A 116 -9.28 -14.66 -7.27
CA VAL A 116 -10.49 -13.89 -6.92
C VAL A 116 -10.36 -13.43 -5.48
N ILE A 117 -10.43 -12.11 -5.27
CA ILE A 117 -10.47 -11.53 -3.93
C ILE A 117 -11.88 -11.01 -3.66
N THR A 118 -12.47 -11.37 -2.53
CA THR A 118 -13.78 -10.87 -2.12
C THR A 118 -13.70 -10.17 -0.76
N ALA A 119 -14.33 -8.99 -0.66
CA ALA A 119 -14.47 -8.28 0.61
C ALA A 119 -15.49 -8.95 1.54
N LYS A 120 -16.53 -9.57 0.95
CA LYS A 120 -17.57 -10.30 1.69
C LYS A 120 -17.16 -11.76 1.89
N THR A 121 -17.58 -12.35 3.01
CA THR A 121 -17.55 -13.79 3.17
C THR A 121 -18.70 -14.37 2.36
N PRO A 122 -18.46 -15.22 1.37
CA PRO A 122 -19.54 -15.95 0.71
C PRO A 122 -20.20 -16.90 1.70
N ASP A 123 -21.51 -17.09 1.57
CA ASP A 123 -22.23 -18.09 2.36
C ASP A 123 -21.73 -19.51 2.02
N GLU A 124 -21.77 -20.42 2.99
CA GLU A 124 -21.31 -21.79 2.85
C GLU A 124 -22.03 -22.50 1.66
N ALA A 125 -23.33 -22.23 1.49
CA ALA A 125 -24.11 -22.75 0.35
C ALA A 125 -23.56 -22.25 -1.00
N VAL A 126 -23.10 -20.99 -1.06
CA VAL A 126 -22.48 -20.41 -2.26
C VAL A 126 -21.13 -21.07 -2.53
N LEU A 127 -20.29 -21.21 -1.50
CA LEU A 127 -18.99 -21.89 -1.63
C LEU A 127 -19.16 -23.32 -2.13
N LYS A 128 -20.13 -24.05 -1.57
CA LYS A 128 -20.46 -25.41 -2.02
C LYS A 128 -20.97 -25.43 -3.47
N ASP A 129 -21.84 -24.48 -3.86
CA ASP A 129 -22.37 -24.39 -5.23
C ASP A 129 -21.26 -24.14 -6.25
N ILE A 130 -20.29 -23.28 -5.91
CA ILE A 130 -19.16 -22.99 -6.78
C ILE A 130 -18.00 -23.99 -6.63
N GLY A 131 -18.07 -24.93 -5.68
CA GLY A 131 -17.09 -26.00 -5.47
C GLY A 131 -15.82 -25.58 -4.75
N TYR A 132 -15.83 -24.45 -4.00
CA TYR A 132 -14.69 -23.98 -3.24
C TYR A 132 -14.74 -24.41 -1.77
N PHE A 133 -13.59 -24.79 -1.23
CA PHE A 133 -13.42 -25.23 0.15
C PHE A 133 -12.12 -24.66 0.76
N PRO A 134 -12.00 -24.62 2.11
CA PRO A 134 -10.82 -24.07 2.77
C PRO A 134 -9.52 -24.78 2.34
N SER A 135 -8.49 -24.01 2.05
CA SER A 135 -7.18 -24.53 1.61
C SER A 135 -6.25 -24.98 2.77
N GLY A 136 -6.69 -24.84 4.02
CA GLY A 136 -5.84 -24.96 5.20
C GLY A 136 -5.25 -23.62 5.68
N LYS A 137 -5.18 -22.59 4.82
CA LYS A 137 -4.88 -21.20 5.21
C LYS A 137 -6.18 -20.42 5.41
N LYS A 138 -6.31 -19.76 6.55
CA LYS A 138 -7.51 -19.01 6.90
C LYS A 138 -7.78 -17.90 5.88
N GLY A 139 -8.99 -17.84 5.36
CA GLY A 139 -9.40 -16.86 4.37
C GLY A 139 -8.99 -17.20 2.93
N VAL A 140 -8.28 -18.31 2.71
CA VAL A 140 -7.93 -18.80 1.38
C VAL A 140 -8.70 -20.08 1.08
N HIS A 141 -9.45 -20.09 0.00
CA HIS A 141 -10.22 -21.24 -0.48
C HIS A 141 -9.66 -21.71 -1.81
N ARG A 142 -9.76 -23.01 -2.08
CA ARG A 142 -9.30 -23.66 -3.31
C ARG A 142 -10.41 -24.50 -3.93
N HIS A 143 -10.20 -24.94 -5.14
CA HIS A 143 -11.09 -25.81 -5.90
C HIS A 143 -10.32 -27.03 -6.39
N ASP A 144 -10.95 -28.22 -6.45
CA ASP A 144 -10.29 -29.46 -6.91
C ASP A 144 -10.40 -29.66 -8.43
N PHE A 145 -11.24 -28.90 -9.11
CA PHE A 145 -11.36 -29.00 -10.57
C PHE A 145 -10.11 -28.38 -11.22
N TRP A 146 -9.41 -29.14 -12.06
CA TRP A 146 -8.12 -28.78 -12.64
C TRP A 146 -8.04 -27.38 -13.28
N MET A 147 -9.13 -26.90 -13.92
CA MET A 147 -9.19 -25.55 -14.50
C MET A 147 -9.28 -24.45 -13.45
N LEU A 148 -9.80 -24.73 -12.26
CA LEU A 148 -10.05 -23.77 -11.19
C LEU A 148 -9.08 -23.95 -10.02
N GLU A 149 -8.32 -25.06 -9.97
CA GLU A 149 -7.36 -25.34 -8.91
C GLU A 149 -6.32 -24.23 -8.76
N LYS A 150 -5.92 -23.65 -9.89
CA LYS A 150 -4.95 -22.54 -9.93
C LYS A 150 -5.55 -21.17 -9.63
N ILE A 151 -6.87 -21.07 -9.39
CA ILE A 151 -7.56 -19.79 -9.11
C ILE A 151 -8.07 -19.78 -7.66
N PRO A 152 -7.21 -19.51 -6.66
CA PRO A 152 -7.65 -19.39 -5.29
C PRO A 152 -8.66 -18.25 -5.09
N LEU A 153 -9.61 -18.47 -4.17
CA LEU A 153 -10.53 -17.44 -3.69
C LEU A 153 -10.04 -16.96 -2.33
N ILE A 154 -9.80 -15.66 -2.22
CA ILE A 154 -9.34 -15.01 -0.99
C ILE A 154 -10.48 -14.19 -0.39
N CYS A 155 -10.91 -14.55 0.82
CA CYS A 155 -11.97 -13.87 1.57
C CYS A 155 -11.37 -12.92 2.61
N LEU A 156 -11.43 -11.61 2.35
CA LEU A 156 -10.76 -10.61 3.20
C LEU A 156 -11.25 -10.59 4.64
N ASN A 157 -12.54 -10.84 4.86
CA ASN A 157 -13.09 -10.95 6.22
C ASN A 157 -12.51 -12.12 7.06
N GLU A 158 -11.90 -13.09 6.41
CA GLU A 158 -11.42 -14.31 7.03
C GLU A 158 -9.91 -14.38 7.16
N LEU A 159 -9.17 -13.52 6.45
CA LEU A 159 -7.72 -13.45 6.57
C LEU A 159 -7.29 -13.23 8.02
N THR A 160 -6.16 -13.79 8.39
CA THR A 160 -5.54 -13.55 9.69
C THR A 160 -5.11 -12.09 9.86
N ASP A 161 -4.87 -11.66 11.11
CA ASP A 161 -4.38 -10.31 11.41
C ASP A 161 -2.84 -10.20 11.28
N GLU A 162 -2.24 -11.11 10.50
CA GLU A 162 -0.82 -11.06 10.19
C GLU A 162 -0.46 -9.79 9.42
N PRO A 163 0.75 -9.22 9.66
CA PRO A 163 1.18 -7.98 9.05
C PRO A 163 1.02 -7.93 7.53
N HIS A 164 1.38 -8.99 6.83
CA HIS A 164 1.33 -9.08 5.37
C HIS A 164 -0.11 -9.09 4.80
N ASN A 165 -1.10 -9.49 5.59
CA ASN A 165 -2.52 -9.46 5.21
C ASN A 165 -3.15 -8.07 5.41
N ALA A 166 -2.62 -7.26 6.32
CA ALA A 166 -3.28 -6.05 6.81
C ALA A 166 -3.59 -5.04 5.69
N PHE A 167 -2.71 -4.90 4.70
CA PHE A 167 -2.87 -3.94 3.60
C PHE A 167 -4.10 -4.23 2.74
N VAL A 168 -4.35 -5.48 2.40
CA VAL A 168 -5.54 -5.86 1.62
C VAL A 168 -6.77 -6.07 2.51
N LYS A 169 -6.57 -6.56 3.75
CA LYS A 169 -7.65 -6.78 4.72
C LYS A 169 -8.36 -5.47 5.14
N CYS A 170 -7.71 -4.31 5.01
CA CYS A 170 -8.39 -3.03 5.22
C CYS A 170 -9.56 -2.79 4.24
N PHE A 171 -9.65 -3.54 3.14
CA PHE A 171 -10.80 -3.57 2.23
C PHE A 171 -11.87 -4.63 2.59
N ALA A 172 -11.73 -5.35 3.71
CA ALA A 172 -12.76 -6.28 4.19
C ALA A 172 -14.13 -5.58 4.32
N SER A 173 -15.23 -6.29 4.18
CA SER A 173 -16.57 -5.68 4.27
C SER A 173 -17.00 -5.41 5.72
N ARG A 174 -16.55 -6.24 6.67
CA ARG A 174 -16.93 -6.13 8.09
C ARG A 174 -16.11 -5.05 8.78
N LYS A 175 -16.79 -4.14 9.50
CA LYS A 175 -16.16 -3.04 10.26
C LYS A 175 -15.09 -3.56 11.24
N LYS A 176 -15.35 -4.67 11.94
CA LYS A 176 -14.42 -5.31 12.87
C LYS A 176 -13.11 -5.69 12.19
N GLU A 177 -13.20 -6.32 11.01
CA GLU A 177 -12.03 -6.79 10.27
C GLU A 177 -11.20 -5.63 9.70
N LYS A 178 -11.86 -4.57 9.21
CA LYS A 178 -11.19 -3.33 8.85
C LYS A 178 -10.42 -2.73 10.02
N MET A 179 -11.07 -2.60 11.19
CA MET A 179 -10.42 -2.05 12.39
C MET A 179 -9.21 -2.88 12.83
N ALA A 180 -9.32 -4.22 12.79
CA ALA A 180 -8.20 -5.10 13.09
C ALA A 180 -7.03 -4.87 12.14
N ALA A 181 -7.31 -4.76 10.83
CA ALA A 181 -6.30 -4.48 9.81
C ALA A 181 -5.59 -3.14 10.05
N PHE A 182 -6.33 -2.05 10.27
CA PHE A 182 -5.72 -0.75 10.57
C PHE A 182 -4.95 -0.76 11.91
N GLY A 183 -5.44 -1.50 12.92
CA GLY A 183 -4.71 -1.72 14.16
C GLY A 183 -3.36 -2.41 13.93
N THR A 184 -3.31 -3.38 13.05
CA THR A 184 -2.08 -4.07 12.65
C THR A 184 -1.14 -3.14 11.90
N LEU A 185 -1.62 -2.38 10.89
CA LEU A 185 -0.82 -1.38 10.17
C LEU A 185 -0.18 -0.37 11.13
N ARG A 186 -0.93 0.10 12.14
CA ARG A 186 -0.40 1.02 13.16
C ARG A 186 0.72 0.38 13.98
N ARG A 187 0.58 -0.89 14.40
CA ARG A 187 1.63 -1.61 15.16
C ARG A 187 2.90 -1.88 14.35
N MET A 188 2.79 -1.99 13.02
CA MET A 188 3.93 -2.20 12.12
C MET A 188 4.83 -0.96 11.95
N GLY A 189 4.48 0.18 12.53
CA GLY A 189 5.17 1.43 12.27
C GLY A 189 4.74 2.03 10.93
N PHE A 190 3.49 2.40 10.84
CA PHE A 190 2.86 2.99 9.67
C PHE A 190 3.61 4.24 9.15
N GLU A 191 4.24 4.97 10.05
CA GLU A 191 5.09 6.13 9.79
C GLU A 191 6.36 5.80 8.96
N ASN A 192 6.78 4.53 8.94
CA ASN A 192 7.92 4.07 8.14
C ASN A 192 7.56 3.71 6.68
N LEU A 193 6.27 3.76 6.35
CA LEU A 193 5.81 3.54 4.99
C LEU A 193 5.98 4.80 4.13
N ARG A 194 5.99 4.61 2.82
CA ARG A 194 5.97 5.74 1.89
C ARG A 194 4.77 6.66 2.15
N MET A 195 4.97 7.95 2.02
CA MET A 195 3.97 8.97 2.33
C MET A 195 2.64 8.77 1.58
N GLN A 196 2.69 8.35 0.32
CA GLN A 196 1.49 8.05 -0.48
C GLN A 196 0.67 6.90 0.11
N VAL A 197 1.35 5.85 0.64
CA VAL A 197 0.69 4.73 1.33
C VAL A 197 0.02 5.23 2.61
N GLN A 198 0.72 6.08 3.36
CA GLN A 198 0.17 6.69 4.58
C GLN A 198 -1.09 7.51 4.28
N TRP A 199 -1.03 8.40 3.28
CA TRP A 199 -2.18 9.22 2.90
C TRP A 199 -3.36 8.36 2.41
N LEU A 200 -3.11 7.36 1.57
CA LEU A 200 -4.17 6.48 1.07
C LEU A 200 -4.84 5.72 2.21
N ALA A 201 -4.06 5.11 3.11
CA ALA A 201 -4.60 4.35 4.22
C ALA A 201 -5.33 5.24 5.26
N GLN A 202 -4.80 6.43 5.55
CA GLN A 202 -5.47 7.40 6.43
C GLN A 202 -6.78 7.91 5.81
N GLY A 203 -6.78 8.17 4.51
CA GLY A 203 -7.99 8.55 3.78
C GLY A 203 -9.06 7.46 3.80
N LEU A 204 -8.66 6.19 3.58
CA LEU A 204 -9.56 5.04 3.70
C LEU A 204 -10.09 4.86 5.11
N LEU A 205 -9.23 4.98 6.13
CA LEU A 205 -9.64 4.92 7.54
C LEU A 205 -10.71 5.97 7.84
N ARG A 206 -10.45 7.21 7.43
CA ARG A 206 -11.40 8.31 7.60
C ARG A 206 -12.71 8.05 6.87
N TYR A 207 -12.66 7.64 5.62
CA TYR A 207 -13.85 7.34 4.82
C TYR A 207 -14.74 6.28 5.48
N TRP A 208 -14.15 5.21 6.00
CA TRP A 208 -14.94 4.10 6.59
C TRP A 208 -15.40 4.33 8.02
N PHE A 209 -14.74 5.21 8.80
CA PHE A 209 -15.00 5.38 10.23
C PHE A 209 -15.42 6.79 10.65
N SER A 210 -15.55 7.73 9.72
CA SER A 210 -16.11 9.04 9.97
C SER A 210 -17.58 8.90 10.40
N GLU A 211 -17.94 9.48 11.53
CA GLU A 211 -19.34 9.48 12.05
C GLU A 211 -20.30 10.25 11.15
N LYS A 212 -19.81 11.14 10.32
CA LYS A 212 -20.59 11.89 9.34
C LYS A 212 -20.30 11.32 7.95
N GLY A 213 -21.03 10.29 7.53
CA GLY A 213 -21.12 9.83 6.14
C GLY A 213 -21.62 10.92 5.16
N GLY A 214 -21.57 12.20 5.54
CA GLY A 214 -22.24 13.30 4.92
C GLY A 214 -21.48 14.08 3.85
N TYR A 215 -20.21 13.82 3.58
CA TYR A 215 -19.48 14.65 2.62
C TYR A 215 -19.25 14.02 1.24
N MET A 216 -19.54 12.73 1.03
CA MET A 216 -19.26 12.07 -0.25
C MET A 216 -20.29 11.00 -0.69
N GLU A 217 -21.54 11.03 -0.25
CA GLU A 217 -22.56 10.06 -0.72
C GLU A 217 -22.89 10.16 -2.21
N THR A 218 -22.48 11.24 -2.88
CA THR A 218 -22.84 11.51 -4.29
C THR A 218 -21.67 11.54 -5.26
N ALA A 219 -20.43 11.54 -4.79
CA ALA A 219 -19.25 11.61 -5.67
C ALA A 219 -18.52 10.26 -5.74
N GLU A 220 -18.09 9.89 -6.97
CA GLU A 220 -17.23 8.74 -7.18
C GLU A 220 -15.95 8.90 -6.35
N LEU A 221 -15.61 7.89 -5.53
CA LEU A 221 -14.42 7.85 -4.71
C LEU A 221 -13.24 7.41 -5.59
N THR A 222 -12.30 8.32 -5.85
CA THR A 222 -11.07 8.01 -6.60
C THR A 222 -9.86 7.91 -5.67
N PRO A 223 -8.78 7.24 -6.09
CA PRO A 223 -7.55 7.16 -5.29
C PRO A 223 -7.01 8.54 -4.89
N GLU A 224 -7.05 9.53 -5.80
CA GLU A 224 -6.58 10.89 -5.57
C GLU A 224 -7.37 11.58 -4.46
N LYS A 225 -8.70 11.47 -4.50
CA LYS A 225 -9.58 12.02 -3.45
C LYS A 225 -9.31 11.37 -2.09
N VAL A 226 -9.11 10.05 -2.07
CA VAL A 226 -8.79 9.33 -0.83
C VAL A 226 -7.45 9.79 -0.27
N MET A 227 -6.42 9.92 -1.11
CA MET A 227 -5.10 10.40 -0.70
C MET A 227 -5.16 11.86 -0.23
N GLU A 228 -5.91 12.73 -0.90
CA GLU A 228 -6.12 14.11 -0.49
C GLU A 228 -6.79 14.19 0.89
N MET A 229 -7.83 13.40 1.12
CA MET A 229 -8.47 13.29 2.46
C MET A 229 -7.47 12.88 3.53
N GLY A 230 -6.61 11.90 3.23
CA GLY A 230 -5.58 11.45 4.16
C GLY A 230 -4.51 12.52 4.42
N LYS A 231 -4.08 13.25 3.39
CA LYS A 231 -3.13 14.35 3.50
C LYS A 231 -3.72 15.50 4.33
N MET A 232 -4.91 15.96 4.00
CA MET A 232 -5.59 17.02 4.76
C MET A 232 -5.74 16.67 6.25
N TRP A 233 -6.01 15.39 6.55
CA TRP A 233 -6.10 14.92 7.94
C TRP A 233 -4.74 14.92 8.64
N ALA A 234 -3.68 14.50 7.97
CA ALA A 234 -2.32 14.56 8.50
C ALA A 234 -1.90 16.01 8.77
N ASP A 235 -2.17 16.92 7.83
CA ASP A 235 -1.87 18.37 7.95
C ASP A 235 -2.69 18.99 9.12
N LEU A 236 -3.95 18.61 9.29
CA LEU A 236 -4.78 19.08 10.40
C LEU A 236 -4.25 18.62 11.75
N ILE A 237 -3.83 17.35 11.87
CA ILE A 237 -3.23 16.82 13.10
C ILE A 237 -1.92 17.58 13.39
N LEU A 238 -1.05 17.73 12.40
CA LEU A 238 0.23 18.42 12.55
C LEU A 238 0.04 19.88 12.92
N SER A 239 -0.93 20.59 12.34
CA SER A 239 -1.22 21.99 12.68
C SER A 239 -1.79 22.18 14.07
N GLY A 240 -2.36 21.14 14.67
CA GLY A 240 -2.85 21.13 16.05
C GLY A 240 -1.79 20.80 17.10
N LEU A 241 -0.58 20.36 16.68
CA LEU A 241 0.52 20.03 17.57
C LEU A 241 1.49 21.21 17.69
N SER A 242 1.98 21.48 18.89
CA SER A 242 3.09 22.42 19.09
C SER A 242 4.40 21.85 18.51
N ALA A 243 5.35 22.73 18.19
CA ALA A 243 6.67 22.29 17.73
C ALA A 243 7.35 21.36 18.76
N GLU A 244 7.14 21.61 20.04
CA GLU A 244 7.67 20.80 21.14
C GLU A 244 7.08 19.38 21.15
N GLU A 245 5.76 19.24 20.96
CA GLU A 245 5.07 17.93 20.84
C GLU A 245 5.54 17.14 19.61
N VAL A 246 5.81 17.83 18.50
CA VAL A 246 6.34 17.18 17.30
C VAL A 246 7.78 16.72 17.55
N LEU A 247 8.64 17.60 18.05
CA LEU A 247 10.06 17.31 18.28
C LEU A 247 10.29 16.26 19.36
N SER A 248 9.41 16.16 20.37
CA SER A 248 9.51 15.13 21.43
C SER A 248 9.43 13.68 20.90
N ARG A 249 8.96 13.49 19.66
CA ARG A 249 8.86 12.18 19.01
C ARG A 249 10.12 11.74 18.28
N TYR A 250 11.09 12.65 18.14
CA TYR A 250 12.34 12.41 17.42
C TYR A 250 13.52 12.55 18.37
N LYS A 251 14.56 11.76 18.15
CA LYS A 251 15.82 11.95 18.86
C LYS A 251 16.50 13.22 18.35
N PRO A 252 17.16 14.00 19.21
CA PRO A 252 17.87 15.22 18.81
C PRO A 252 18.81 14.98 17.63
N GLU A 253 19.53 13.84 17.60
CA GLU A 253 20.46 13.48 16.55
C GLU A 253 19.75 13.29 15.19
N GLU A 254 18.55 12.73 15.18
CA GLU A 254 17.75 12.54 13.97
C GLU A 254 17.29 13.88 13.38
N VAL A 255 16.92 14.81 14.25
CA VAL A 255 16.54 16.18 13.85
C VAL A 255 17.76 16.94 13.33
N LEU A 256 18.85 16.93 14.07
CA LEU A 256 20.08 17.64 13.71
C LEU A 256 20.72 17.11 12.43
N SER A 257 20.61 15.81 12.14
CA SER A 257 21.11 15.20 10.89
C SER A 257 20.48 15.77 9.61
N ARG A 258 19.35 16.44 9.72
CA ARG A 258 18.64 17.08 8.58
C ARG A 258 19.16 18.48 8.23
N TYR A 259 19.95 19.07 9.11
CA TYR A 259 20.49 20.42 8.95
C TYR A 259 22.00 20.37 8.75
N LYS A 260 22.53 21.31 7.98
CA LYS A 260 23.98 21.47 7.89
C LYS A 260 24.52 22.10 9.19
N PRO A 261 25.69 21.68 9.65
CA PRO A 261 26.28 22.24 10.88
C PRO A 261 26.34 23.79 10.88
N GLU A 262 26.63 24.40 9.73
CA GLU A 262 26.67 25.84 9.58
C GLU A 262 25.30 26.52 9.81
N GLU A 263 24.24 25.89 9.37
CA GLU A 263 22.85 26.39 9.54
C GLU A 263 22.44 26.36 11.01
N VAL A 264 22.81 25.30 11.72
CA VAL A 264 22.53 25.14 13.15
C VAL A 264 23.39 26.15 13.93
N LEU A 265 24.70 26.16 13.72
CA LEU A 265 25.64 27.00 14.43
C LEU A 265 25.41 28.50 14.18
N SER A 266 24.87 28.89 13.00
CA SER A 266 24.58 30.30 12.70
C SER A 266 23.56 30.93 13.66
N ARG A 267 22.76 30.13 14.34
CA ARG A 267 21.71 30.55 15.28
C ARG A 267 22.24 30.80 16.70
N TYR A 268 23.48 30.40 16.98
CA TYR A 268 24.12 30.54 18.28
C TYR A 268 25.13 31.71 18.27
N LYS A 269 25.26 32.38 19.40
CA LYS A 269 26.32 33.42 19.59
C LYS A 269 27.69 32.75 19.54
N PRO A 270 28.77 33.54 19.24
CA PRO A 270 30.13 32.99 19.19
C PRO A 270 30.55 32.25 20.47
N GLU A 271 30.16 32.76 21.62
CA GLU A 271 30.47 32.19 22.93
C GLU A 271 29.77 30.85 23.13
N GLU A 272 28.49 30.76 22.71
CA GLU A 272 27.69 29.54 22.79
C GLU A 272 28.23 28.44 21.86
N ARG A 273 28.78 28.80 20.68
CA ARG A 273 29.38 27.85 19.72
C ARG A 273 30.66 27.20 20.24
N LEU A 274 31.36 27.86 21.19
CA LEU A 274 32.58 27.38 21.80
C LEU A 274 32.33 26.65 23.13
N GLN A 275 31.09 26.66 23.61
CA GLN A 275 30.73 26.04 24.87
C GLN A 275 30.90 24.50 24.76
N GLY A 276 31.67 23.94 25.69
CA GLY A 276 32.02 22.50 25.69
C GLY A 276 33.35 22.16 25.02
N LEU A 277 34.06 23.14 24.44
CA LEU A 277 35.42 22.97 23.96
C LEU A 277 36.42 23.40 25.06
N THR A 278 37.52 22.66 25.20
CA THR A 278 38.62 23.04 26.09
C THR A 278 39.47 24.16 25.48
N GLU A 279 40.23 24.87 26.33
CA GLU A 279 41.12 25.94 25.88
C GLU A 279 42.13 25.41 24.87
N GLU A 280 42.69 24.20 25.11
CA GLU A 280 43.67 23.56 24.22
C GLU A 280 43.04 23.23 22.84
N GLU A 281 41.78 22.79 22.79
CA GLU A 281 41.07 22.50 21.52
C GLU A 281 40.83 23.77 20.71
N ILE A 282 40.46 24.87 21.39
CA ILE A 282 40.26 26.18 20.75
C ILE A 282 41.59 26.71 20.19
N GLU A 283 42.65 26.65 20.96
CA GLU A 283 43.99 27.07 20.52
C GLU A 283 44.51 26.25 19.33
N ALA A 284 44.37 24.92 19.40
CA ALA A 284 44.75 24.02 18.31
C ALA A 284 44.01 24.34 17.00
N TYR A 285 42.71 24.67 17.09
CA TYR A 285 41.92 25.06 15.94
C TYR A 285 42.34 26.42 15.37
N LEU A 286 42.61 27.39 16.21
CA LEU A 286 43.12 28.72 15.82
C LEU A 286 44.47 28.63 15.09
N LEU A 287 45.37 27.75 15.55
CA LEU A 287 46.65 27.47 14.90
C LEU A 287 46.43 26.84 13.50
N LYS A 288 45.49 25.94 13.37
CA LYS A 288 45.11 25.35 12.06
C LYS A 288 44.62 26.41 11.08
N ILE A 289 43.75 27.30 11.52
CA ILE A 289 43.21 28.39 10.69
C ILE A 289 44.33 29.34 10.25
N LYS A 290 45.21 29.74 11.19
CA LYS A 290 46.35 30.62 10.91
C LYS A 290 47.31 30.01 9.87
N LYS A 291 47.60 28.71 9.97
CA LYS A 291 48.38 27.95 8.96
C LYS A 291 47.72 27.94 7.57
N LYS A 292 46.40 27.66 7.49
CA LYS A 292 45.65 27.69 6.23
C LYS A 292 45.62 29.09 5.58
N LYS A 293 45.51 30.16 6.37
CA LYS A 293 45.56 31.54 5.86
C LYS A 293 46.93 31.94 5.34
N LYS A 294 48.04 31.45 5.94
CA LYS A 294 49.41 31.70 5.45
C LYS A 294 49.64 31.01 4.09
N ILE A 295 49.19 29.78 3.92
CA ILE A 295 49.32 29.03 2.66
C ILE A 295 48.51 29.69 1.52
N LYS A 296 47.33 30.29 1.82
CA LYS A 296 46.55 31.02 0.82
C LYS A 296 47.08 32.40 0.44
N LYS A 297 47.99 32.97 1.23
CA LYS A 297 48.65 34.29 0.94
C LYS A 297 49.97 34.10 0.18
N SER A 298 50.49 32.87 0.07
CA SER A 298 51.74 32.52 -0.63
C SER A 298 51.52 31.81 -1.98
N LYS A 299 50.29 31.81 -2.44
CA LYS A 299 49.88 31.46 -3.82
C LYS A 299 49.19 32.69 -4.42
#